data_f9a83521c67efeb1c351247cb1d132ad
#
_entry.id   f9a83521c67efeb1c351247cb1d132ad
#
_cell.length_a   1.000
_cell.length_b   1.000
_cell.length_c   1.000
_cell.angle_alpha   90.00
_cell.angle_beta   90.00
_cell.angle_gamma   90.00
#
_symmetry.space_group_name_H-M   'P 1'
#
loop_
_entity.id
_entity.type
_entity.pdbx_description
1 polymer ?
#
loop_
_entity_poly.entity_id
_entity_poly.type
_entity_poly.pdbx_seq_one_letter_code
_entity_poly.pdbx_strand_id
1 'polypeptide(L)'
;MSKLKLFLPLVMLVFLAACGIYKFNDTSIAPDVHTISVYTIENKAMKVNPILSNTLTVALQDKYRKLTKLEMVEDGGDLEVSGFITSYEVTPTAVTSQEVAAQNRLTITVKITFKNNKHEEENFESSFAAFQDFDSAISLDAVEAQLVDEIVEILVEDIFNKTVANW
;
A
#
# COMPACT_ATOMS: atom_id res chain seq x y z
N MET A 1 -2.87 39.77 -48.56
CA MET A 1 -3.18 39.91 -47.10
C MET A 1 -4.25 38.91 -46.63
N SER A 2 -5.05 38.30 -47.49
CA SER A 2 -6.10 37.34 -47.06
C SER A 2 -5.59 35.94 -46.67
N LYS A 3 -4.50 35.49 -47.33
CA LYS A 3 -3.92 34.13 -47.06
C LYS A 3 -3.25 34.01 -45.68
N LEU A 4 -2.76 35.12 -45.15
CA LEU A 4 -2.15 35.14 -43.81
C LEU A 4 -3.21 34.99 -42.68
N LYS A 5 -4.43 35.49 -42.91
CA LYS A 5 -5.55 35.40 -41.94
C LYS A 5 -6.13 33.98 -41.85
N LEU A 6 -5.94 33.15 -42.87
CA LEU A 6 -6.39 31.76 -42.89
C LEU A 6 -5.35 30.80 -42.26
N PHE A 7 -4.07 31.22 -42.30
CA PHE A 7 -2.97 30.40 -41.76
C PHE A 7 -2.94 30.39 -40.21
N LEU A 8 -3.34 31.49 -39.58
CA LEU A 8 -3.36 31.64 -38.14
C LEU A 8 -4.30 30.67 -37.40
N PRO A 9 -5.57 30.46 -37.82
CA PRO A 9 -6.45 29.48 -37.19
C PRO A 9 -6.05 28.03 -37.49
N LEU A 10 -5.42 27.76 -38.65
CA LEU A 10 -4.93 26.41 -38.98
C LEU A 10 -3.75 25.99 -38.05
N VAL A 11 -2.83 26.92 -37.76
CA VAL A 11 -1.72 26.69 -36.82
C VAL A 11 -2.24 26.48 -35.39
N MET A 12 -3.28 27.22 -34.97
CA MET A 12 -3.90 27.08 -33.67
C MET A 12 -4.63 25.74 -33.51
N LEU A 13 -5.18 25.17 -34.57
CA LEU A 13 -5.84 23.87 -34.56
C LEU A 13 -4.83 22.70 -34.37
N VAL A 14 -3.60 22.85 -34.86
CA VAL A 14 -2.53 21.84 -34.74
C VAL A 14 -2.01 21.76 -33.30
N PHE A 15 -2.01 22.89 -32.56
CA PHE A 15 -1.60 22.91 -31.16
C PHE A 15 -2.63 22.24 -30.19
N LEU A 16 -3.89 22.15 -30.59
CA LEU A 16 -4.94 21.47 -29.80
C LEU A 16 -4.89 19.94 -29.90
N ALA A 17 -4.23 19.41 -30.97
CA ALA A 17 -4.06 17.96 -31.12
C ALA A 17 -2.85 17.38 -30.35
N ALA A 18 -2.01 18.23 -29.75
CA ALA A 18 -0.83 17.83 -29.01
C ALA A 18 -1.10 17.52 -27.50
N CYS A 19 -2.37 17.48 -27.06
CA CYS A 19 -2.71 16.86 -25.78
C CYS A 19 -2.50 15.35 -25.92
N GLY A 20 -1.23 14.94 -25.88
CA GLY A 20 -0.84 13.55 -25.69
C GLY A 20 -1.56 13.01 -24.47
N ILE A 21 -2.25 11.89 -24.67
CA ILE A 21 -2.84 11.10 -23.61
C ILE A 21 -1.69 10.72 -22.64
N TYR A 22 -1.51 11.50 -21.58
CA TYR A 22 -0.74 11.07 -20.44
C TYR A 22 -1.51 9.91 -19.83
N LYS A 23 -1.17 8.69 -20.22
CA LYS A 23 -1.50 7.50 -19.44
C LYS A 23 -0.64 7.59 -18.17
N PHE A 24 -1.21 8.07 -17.10
CA PHE A 24 -0.72 7.75 -15.77
C PHE A 24 -0.84 6.22 -15.61
N ASN A 25 0.23 5.51 -15.92
CA ASN A 25 0.41 4.18 -15.35
C ASN A 25 0.89 4.44 -13.92
N ASP A 26 -0.01 4.32 -12.95
CA ASP A 26 0.27 4.50 -11.53
C ASP A 26 1.23 3.43 -10.94
N THR A 27 1.76 2.54 -11.77
CA THR A 27 2.71 1.50 -11.38
C THR A 27 3.96 1.56 -12.25
N SER A 28 5.14 1.61 -11.63
CA SER A 28 6.43 1.63 -12.34
C SER A 28 6.98 0.22 -12.61
N ILE A 29 6.09 -0.74 -12.87
CA ILE A 29 6.46 -2.14 -13.15
C ILE A 29 7.15 -2.22 -14.51
N ALA A 30 8.35 -2.81 -14.55
CA ALA A 30 9.10 -3.01 -15.77
C ALA A 30 8.34 -3.92 -16.77
N PRO A 31 8.47 -3.70 -18.09
CA PRO A 31 7.67 -4.42 -19.10
C PRO A 31 7.91 -5.92 -19.18
N ASP A 32 9.01 -6.42 -18.62
CA ASP A 32 9.41 -7.82 -18.58
C ASP A 32 8.97 -8.55 -17.30
N VAL A 33 8.29 -7.83 -16.39
CA VAL A 33 7.71 -8.35 -15.15
C VAL A 33 6.22 -8.63 -15.36
N HIS A 34 5.81 -9.88 -15.25
CA HIS A 34 4.45 -10.32 -15.59
C HIS A 34 3.71 -11.01 -14.44
N THR A 35 4.44 -11.58 -13.48
CA THR A 35 3.87 -12.41 -12.41
C THR A 35 4.27 -11.92 -11.03
N ILE A 36 3.42 -12.21 -10.03
CA ILE A 36 3.69 -11.89 -8.63
C ILE A 36 3.23 -13.02 -7.72
N SER A 37 4.06 -13.36 -6.73
CA SER A 37 3.73 -14.23 -5.61
C SER A 37 3.61 -13.38 -4.35
N VAL A 38 2.47 -13.45 -3.66
CA VAL A 38 2.27 -12.82 -2.34
C VAL A 38 2.07 -13.94 -1.34
N TYR A 39 3.11 -14.19 -0.56
CA TYR A 39 3.11 -15.23 0.46
C TYR A 39 2.32 -14.80 1.69
N THR A 40 1.89 -15.78 2.48
CA THR A 40 1.23 -15.51 3.76
C THR A 40 2.12 -14.68 4.68
N ILE A 41 1.61 -13.56 5.17
CA ILE A 41 2.28 -12.71 6.14
C ILE A 41 2.04 -13.29 7.54
N GLU A 42 3.01 -14.08 8.03
CA GLU A 42 2.87 -14.76 9.32
C GLU A 42 2.80 -13.80 10.50
N ASN A 43 2.03 -14.13 11.53
CA ASN A 43 2.02 -13.35 12.76
C ASN A 43 3.07 -13.87 13.74
N LYS A 44 4.13 -13.10 13.97
CA LYS A 44 5.22 -13.37 14.94
C LYS A 44 5.24 -12.39 16.10
N ALA A 45 4.21 -11.54 16.23
CA ALA A 45 4.08 -10.64 17.37
C ALA A 45 3.83 -11.41 18.67
N MET A 46 4.26 -10.83 19.81
CA MET A 46 4.02 -11.44 21.13
C MET A 46 2.52 -11.56 21.45
N LYS A 47 1.74 -10.54 21.08
CA LYS A 47 0.28 -10.59 21.14
C LYS A 47 -0.25 -10.94 19.75
N VAL A 48 -0.92 -12.07 19.65
CA VAL A 48 -1.41 -12.60 18.36
C VAL A 48 -2.90 -12.29 18.22
N ASN A 49 -3.24 -11.51 17.19
CA ASN A 49 -4.60 -11.46 16.67
C ASN A 49 -4.74 -12.55 15.60
N PRO A 50 -5.66 -13.52 15.77
CA PRO A 50 -5.71 -14.72 14.92
C PRO A 50 -6.16 -14.46 13.48
N ILE A 51 -6.88 -13.37 13.22
CA ILE A 51 -7.38 -13.02 11.89
C ILE A 51 -6.44 -12.09 11.11
N LEU A 52 -5.57 -11.33 11.78
CA LEU A 52 -4.75 -10.28 11.19
C LEU A 52 -3.86 -10.77 10.05
N SER A 53 -3.20 -11.93 10.22
CA SER A 53 -2.35 -12.53 9.20
C SER A 53 -3.11 -12.76 7.90
N ASN A 54 -4.28 -13.37 7.99
CA ASN A 54 -5.13 -13.64 6.82
C ASN A 54 -5.68 -12.34 6.22
N THR A 55 -6.18 -11.42 7.05
CA THR A 55 -6.73 -10.13 6.59
C THR A 55 -5.70 -9.34 5.81
N LEU A 56 -4.48 -9.19 6.35
CA LEU A 56 -3.39 -8.47 5.68
C LEU A 56 -2.96 -9.17 4.38
N THR A 57 -2.80 -10.49 4.40
CA THR A 57 -2.38 -11.25 3.21
C THR A 57 -3.39 -11.10 2.07
N VAL A 58 -4.68 -11.32 2.36
CA VAL A 58 -5.76 -11.21 1.37
C VAL A 58 -5.88 -9.78 0.84
N ALA A 59 -5.79 -8.78 1.73
CA ALA A 59 -5.86 -7.37 1.33
C ALA A 59 -4.69 -6.97 0.40
N LEU A 60 -3.46 -7.45 0.67
CA LEU A 60 -2.32 -7.27 -0.23
C LEU A 60 -2.55 -7.94 -1.59
N GLN A 61 -2.95 -9.21 -1.61
CA GLN A 61 -3.25 -9.93 -2.86
C GLN A 61 -4.32 -9.20 -3.69
N ASP A 62 -5.37 -8.73 -3.04
CA ASP A 62 -6.45 -7.98 -3.69
C ASP A 62 -5.98 -6.63 -4.25
N LYS A 63 -5.10 -5.93 -3.52
CA LYS A 63 -4.53 -4.66 -3.98
C LYS A 63 -3.73 -4.85 -5.27
N TYR A 64 -2.81 -5.83 -5.32
CA TYR A 64 -2.05 -6.13 -6.53
C TYR A 64 -2.94 -6.56 -7.69
N ARG A 65 -3.91 -7.44 -7.43
CA ARG A 65 -4.86 -7.92 -8.44
C ARG A 65 -5.72 -6.82 -9.06
N LYS A 66 -6.11 -5.82 -8.26
CA LYS A 66 -6.96 -4.71 -8.70
C LYS A 66 -6.20 -3.60 -9.41
N LEU A 67 -4.97 -3.29 -8.99
CA LEU A 67 -4.25 -2.11 -9.45
C LEU A 67 -3.10 -2.41 -10.40
N THR A 68 -2.77 -3.68 -10.63
CA THR A 68 -1.72 -4.07 -11.58
C THR A 68 -2.26 -5.01 -12.65
N LYS A 69 -1.44 -5.27 -13.67
CA LYS A 69 -1.70 -6.29 -14.69
C LYS A 69 -0.95 -7.60 -14.43
N LEU A 70 -0.33 -7.72 -13.24
CA LEU A 70 0.43 -8.90 -12.86
C LEU A 70 -0.50 -10.09 -12.67
N GLU A 71 -0.09 -11.23 -13.19
CA GLU A 71 -0.74 -12.51 -12.90
C GLU A 71 -0.29 -13.01 -11.52
N MET A 72 -1.27 -13.31 -10.65
CA MET A 72 -0.98 -13.86 -9.33
C MET A 72 -0.66 -15.33 -9.45
N VAL A 73 0.55 -15.74 -9.01
CA VAL A 73 1.00 -17.14 -8.95
C VAL A 73 1.29 -17.53 -7.50
N GLU A 74 1.21 -18.84 -7.21
CA GLU A 74 1.39 -19.33 -5.83
C GLU A 74 2.84 -19.18 -5.36
N ASP A 75 3.80 -19.46 -6.26
CA ASP A 75 5.22 -19.46 -5.96
C ASP A 75 6.05 -19.10 -7.20
N GLY A 76 7.24 -18.54 -6.99
CA GLY A 76 8.20 -18.27 -8.07
C GLY A 76 7.76 -17.18 -9.05
N GLY A 77 6.97 -16.21 -8.63
CA GLY A 77 6.64 -15.03 -9.46
C GLY A 77 7.88 -14.21 -9.81
N ASP A 78 7.77 -13.40 -10.88
CA ASP A 78 8.80 -12.39 -11.20
C ASP A 78 9.00 -11.42 -10.03
N LEU A 79 7.90 -11.07 -9.34
CA LEU A 79 7.92 -10.37 -8.06
C LEU A 79 7.49 -11.32 -6.94
N GLU A 80 8.13 -11.18 -5.79
CA GLU A 80 7.78 -11.93 -4.58
C GLU A 80 7.64 -10.97 -3.40
N VAL A 81 6.50 -11.06 -2.71
CA VAL A 81 6.23 -10.31 -1.46
C VAL A 81 6.05 -11.31 -0.35
N SER A 82 6.92 -11.23 0.66
CA SER A 82 6.86 -12.07 1.85
C SER A 82 7.12 -11.23 3.10
N GLY A 83 6.84 -11.76 4.28
CA GLY A 83 7.12 -11.05 5.52
C GLY A 83 6.40 -11.62 6.72
N PHE A 84 6.43 -10.84 7.80
CA PHE A 84 5.75 -11.22 9.04
C PHE A 84 5.40 -9.99 9.87
N ILE A 85 4.32 -10.11 10.65
CA ILE A 85 3.90 -9.13 11.64
C ILE A 85 4.85 -9.24 12.82
N THR A 86 5.53 -8.14 13.17
CA THR A 86 6.54 -8.09 14.23
C THR A 86 5.99 -7.56 15.54
N SER A 87 4.99 -6.65 15.46
CA SER A 87 4.40 -6.03 16.65
C SER A 87 2.89 -5.85 16.49
N TYR A 88 2.18 -6.01 17.61
CA TYR A 88 0.78 -5.69 17.81
C TYR A 88 0.65 -5.13 19.23
N GLU A 89 0.67 -3.81 19.37
CA GLU A 89 0.81 -3.14 20.65
C GLU A 89 -0.28 -2.11 20.87
N VAL A 90 -0.76 -2.05 22.13
CA VAL A 90 -1.65 -0.99 22.60
C VAL A 90 -0.90 -0.15 23.61
N THR A 91 -0.81 1.14 23.36
CA THR A 91 -0.15 2.11 24.22
C THR A 91 -1.08 3.26 24.56
N PRO A 92 -1.10 3.76 25.83
CA PRO A 92 -1.82 4.98 26.13
C PRO A 92 -1.16 6.18 25.44
N THR A 93 -1.96 7.05 24.83
CA THR A 93 -1.49 8.33 24.29
C THR A 93 -1.56 9.40 25.37
N ALA A 94 -0.57 10.30 25.42
CA ALA A 94 -0.42 11.29 26.51
C ALA A 94 -1.63 12.22 26.61
N VAL A 95 -2.08 12.40 27.86
CA VAL A 95 -3.13 13.34 28.25
C VAL A 95 -2.51 14.74 28.34
N THR A 96 -3.03 15.74 27.65
CA THR A 96 -2.73 17.13 27.93
C THR A 96 -3.52 17.60 29.17
N SER A 97 -2.93 18.47 29.99
CA SER A 97 -3.35 18.85 31.35
C SER A 97 -4.69 19.58 31.50
N GLN A 98 -5.54 19.57 30.47
CA GLN A 98 -6.88 20.12 30.54
C GLN A 98 -7.87 19.22 29.80
N GLU A 99 -8.56 18.37 30.58
CA GLU A 99 -9.65 17.48 30.18
C GLU A 99 -9.29 16.36 29.17
N VAL A 100 -8.84 15.28 29.67
CA VAL A 100 -9.34 13.91 29.69
C VAL A 100 -10.12 13.47 28.46
N ALA A 101 -9.48 13.30 27.34
CA ALA A 101 -9.78 12.12 26.55
C ALA A 101 -8.53 11.26 26.61
N ALA A 102 -8.47 10.34 27.57
CA ALA A 102 -7.46 9.31 27.58
C ALA A 102 -7.71 8.45 26.33
N GLN A 103 -6.79 8.49 25.38
CA GLN A 103 -6.83 7.64 24.19
C GLN A 103 -5.81 6.53 24.32
N ASN A 104 -6.13 5.41 23.79
CA ASN A 104 -5.20 4.34 23.52
C ASN A 104 -4.88 4.30 22.03
N ARG A 105 -3.70 3.85 21.69
CA ARG A 105 -3.23 3.65 20.32
C ARG A 105 -2.94 2.19 20.07
N LEU A 106 -3.60 1.59 19.09
CA LEU A 106 -3.21 0.30 18.55
C LEU A 106 -2.20 0.55 17.42
N THR A 107 -1.00 -0.03 17.53
CA THR A 107 0.04 0.00 16.52
C THR A 107 0.32 -1.41 16.01
N ILE A 108 0.35 -1.59 14.70
CA ILE A 108 0.75 -2.83 14.04
C ILE A 108 1.99 -2.55 13.21
N THR A 109 3.03 -3.38 13.35
CA THR A 109 4.25 -3.30 12.56
C THR A 109 4.46 -4.59 11.81
N VAL A 110 4.78 -4.46 10.51
CA VAL A 110 5.02 -5.57 9.59
C VAL A 110 6.39 -5.40 8.96
N LYS A 111 7.17 -6.46 8.93
CA LYS A 111 8.43 -6.52 8.18
C LYS A 111 8.19 -7.22 6.86
N ILE A 112 8.48 -6.54 5.76
CA ILE A 112 8.28 -7.04 4.38
C ILE A 112 9.63 -7.23 3.72
N THR A 113 9.76 -8.36 3.03
CA THR A 113 10.84 -8.67 2.09
C THR A 113 10.22 -8.67 0.70
N PHE A 114 10.71 -7.78 -0.15
CA PHE A 114 10.35 -7.69 -1.56
C PHE A 114 11.51 -8.18 -2.40
N LYS A 115 11.22 -9.03 -3.38
CA LYS A 115 12.19 -9.49 -4.36
C LYS A 115 11.64 -9.27 -5.76
N ASN A 116 12.47 -8.71 -6.62
CA ASN A 116 12.29 -8.69 -8.05
C ASN A 116 13.30 -9.65 -8.68
N ASN A 117 12.83 -10.80 -9.18
CA ASN A 117 13.68 -11.84 -9.77
C ASN A 117 14.19 -11.48 -11.17
N LYS A 118 13.70 -10.34 -11.74
CA LYS A 118 14.19 -9.78 -13.01
C LYS A 118 15.18 -8.64 -12.79
N HIS A 119 14.98 -7.86 -11.70
CA HIS A 119 15.75 -6.66 -11.37
C HIS A 119 16.15 -6.71 -9.89
N GLU A 120 17.21 -7.47 -9.58
CA GLU A 120 17.65 -7.74 -8.20
C GLU A 120 18.04 -6.48 -7.42
N GLU A 121 18.40 -5.39 -8.11
CA GLU A 121 18.70 -4.08 -7.53
C GLU A 121 17.50 -3.41 -6.87
N GLU A 122 16.29 -3.86 -7.19
CA GLU A 122 15.03 -3.38 -6.57
C GLU A 122 14.68 -4.15 -5.29
N ASN A 123 15.42 -5.20 -4.96
CA ASN A 123 15.18 -5.99 -3.76
C ASN A 123 15.37 -5.16 -2.50
N PHE A 124 14.45 -5.29 -1.57
CA PHE A 124 14.57 -4.63 -0.27
C PHE A 124 13.92 -5.43 0.86
N GLU A 125 14.30 -5.07 2.07
CA GLU A 125 13.64 -5.45 3.30
C GLU A 125 13.32 -4.17 4.08
N SER A 126 12.05 -4.00 4.49
CA SER A 126 11.60 -2.80 5.17
C SER A 126 10.52 -3.10 6.19
N SER A 127 10.44 -2.27 7.24
CA SER A 127 9.37 -2.32 8.22
C SER A 127 8.36 -1.22 7.92
N PHE A 128 7.08 -1.57 7.99
CA PHE A 128 5.94 -0.68 7.85
C PHE A 128 5.16 -0.69 9.16
N ALA A 129 4.76 0.47 9.63
CA ALA A 129 3.99 0.60 10.85
C ALA A 129 2.82 1.56 10.65
N ALA A 130 1.63 1.13 11.05
CA ALA A 130 0.45 1.97 11.04
C ALA A 130 -0.27 1.86 12.39
N PHE A 131 -1.06 2.86 12.71
CA PHE A 131 -1.76 2.93 13.98
C PHE A 131 -3.14 3.55 13.84
N GLN A 132 -4.00 3.24 14.82
CA GLN A 132 -5.26 3.93 15.04
C GLN A 132 -5.47 4.22 16.53
N ASP A 133 -6.05 5.36 16.81
CA ASP A 133 -6.37 5.78 18.18
C ASP A 133 -7.83 5.45 18.50
N PHE A 134 -8.08 5.05 19.75
CA PHE A 134 -9.42 4.78 20.23
C PHE A 134 -9.61 5.26 21.67
N ASP A 135 -10.86 5.51 22.06
CA ASP A 135 -11.19 5.99 23.40
C ASP A 135 -10.80 4.95 24.45
N SER A 136 -10.04 5.37 25.48
CA SER A 136 -9.60 4.49 26.58
C SER A 136 -10.76 3.97 27.44
N ALA A 137 -11.94 4.59 27.40
CA ALA A 137 -13.14 4.11 28.06
C ALA A 137 -13.77 2.89 27.35
N ILE A 138 -13.35 2.60 26.11
CA ILE A 138 -13.83 1.49 25.31
C ILE A 138 -12.80 0.34 25.36
N SER A 139 -13.28 -0.89 25.58
CA SER A 139 -12.39 -2.06 25.53
C SER A 139 -11.88 -2.28 24.11
N LEU A 140 -10.62 -2.72 23.95
CA LEU A 140 -10.08 -3.04 22.64
C LEU A 140 -10.96 -4.04 21.90
N ASP A 141 -11.44 -5.08 22.57
CA ASP A 141 -12.25 -6.15 21.96
C ASP A 141 -13.52 -5.62 21.27
N ALA A 142 -14.05 -4.49 21.74
CA ALA A 142 -15.27 -3.89 21.15
C ALA A 142 -15.00 -3.17 19.82
N VAL A 143 -13.78 -2.73 19.58
CA VAL A 143 -13.39 -1.93 18.41
C VAL A 143 -12.26 -2.56 17.59
N GLU A 144 -11.70 -3.67 18.05
CA GLU A 144 -10.50 -4.31 17.49
C GLU A 144 -10.67 -4.61 15.99
N ALA A 145 -11.80 -5.17 15.60
CA ALA A 145 -12.03 -5.52 14.19
C ALA A 145 -11.97 -4.30 13.28
N GLN A 146 -12.64 -3.20 13.67
CA GLN A 146 -12.62 -1.96 12.90
C GLN A 146 -11.21 -1.36 12.84
N LEU A 147 -10.52 -1.27 13.98
CA LEU A 147 -9.17 -0.72 14.04
C LEU A 147 -8.18 -1.52 13.19
N VAL A 148 -8.29 -2.85 13.21
CA VAL A 148 -7.46 -3.74 12.40
C VAL A 148 -7.71 -3.50 10.91
N ASP A 149 -8.95 -3.39 10.48
CA ASP A 149 -9.29 -3.14 9.08
C ASP A 149 -8.71 -1.80 8.60
N GLU A 150 -8.88 -0.73 9.38
CA GLU A 150 -8.33 0.60 9.08
C GLU A 150 -6.79 0.61 9.02
N ILE A 151 -6.13 -0.07 9.97
CA ILE A 151 -4.65 -0.19 9.99
C ILE A 151 -4.14 -1.02 8.82
N VAL A 152 -4.83 -2.12 8.49
CA VAL A 152 -4.47 -2.97 7.34
C VAL A 152 -4.58 -2.19 6.04
N GLU A 153 -5.60 -1.35 5.85
CA GLU A 153 -5.73 -0.51 4.67
C GLU A 153 -4.51 0.41 4.48
N ILE A 154 -4.05 1.07 5.56
CA ILE A 154 -2.86 1.93 5.53
C ILE A 154 -1.60 1.11 5.21
N LEU A 155 -1.40 -0.03 5.91
CA LEU A 155 -0.23 -0.88 5.67
C LEU A 155 -0.16 -1.40 4.23
N VAL A 156 -1.30 -1.83 3.68
CA VAL A 156 -1.40 -2.32 2.31
C VAL A 156 -1.08 -1.22 1.30
N GLU A 157 -1.55 0.02 1.54
CA GLU A 157 -1.22 1.17 0.70
C GLU A 157 0.28 1.45 0.71
N ASP A 158 0.88 1.53 1.89
CA ASP A 158 2.31 1.82 2.05
C ASP A 158 3.20 0.74 1.43
N ILE A 159 2.86 -0.54 1.64
CA ILE A 159 3.60 -1.67 1.06
C ILE A 159 3.48 -1.66 -0.47
N PHE A 160 2.27 -1.49 -0.99
CA PHE A 160 2.01 -1.42 -2.43
C PHE A 160 2.79 -0.28 -3.08
N ASN A 161 2.72 0.91 -2.49
CA ASN A 161 3.42 2.09 -3.00
C ASN A 161 4.93 1.89 -3.04
N LYS A 162 5.49 1.26 -2.01
CA LYS A 162 6.94 1.01 -1.94
C LYS A 162 7.41 -0.06 -2.92
N THR A 163 6.55 -1.03 -3.25
CA THR A 163 6.91 -2.16 -4.11
C THR A 163 6.74 -1.88 -5.60
N VAL A 164 5.62 -1.26 -6.01
CA VAL A 164 5.28 -1.15 -7.44
C VAL A 164 4.85 0.25 -7.90
N ALA A 165 4.62 1.18 -6.99
CA ALA A 165 4.26 2.56 -7.34
C ALA A 165 5.41 3.56 -7.20
N ASN A 166 6.58 3.12 -6.83
CA ASN A 166 7.84 3.82 -6.53
C ASN A 166 7.89 5.29 -7.00
N TRP A 167 7.45 6.19 -6.12
CA TRP A 167 7.47 7.66 -6.30
C TRP A 167 8.79 8.24 -5.81
#